data_c2d196478932a76091b777633126b531
#
_entry.id   c2d196478932a76091b777633126b531
#
_cell.length_a   1.000
_cell.length_b   1.000
_cell.length_c   1.000
_cell.angle_alpha   90.00
_cell.angle_beta   90.00
_cell.angle_gamma   90.00
#
_symmetry.space_group_name_H-M   'P 1'
#
loop_
_entity.id
_entity.type
_entity.pdbx_description
1 polymer ?
#
loop_
_entity_poly.entity_id
_entity_poly.type
_entity_poly.pdbx_seq_one_letter_code
_entity_poly.pdbx_strand_id
1 'polypeptide(L)'
;MNNRGVSIKYGDVAPGAKETFDNEVILGDVTPFSNGEILKQYNANFVNYANPCELYQTMLDGGASAFPESPEDANIGIWSEDLSDEYGELPSVLTVEFDAGEQQFSSQGVTLTFDTDNNIYATQIQIQWIRTTFEGIEILANETFYPDSPFYFCHHKVENFTKIRISFFSINMPHNRLKFRAIDFGYGTYFTGRELRNAKVRQSIDPISGEIAINTLDFTLDSKTNIEYSFLRKQPLTAYFNGNLIATTFVTKSSRKSEKVWDIQSEDYISILDSVAFDGGMYVEKNAVELINEISTIAKVPFEISDEFATASVTGYIPYTTCREALMQIAFAIMAVVDTSNSEKVKVYVLSDNVSQTIPKERVYQGQTPEYSDTVTSVELTAHAYTPSTESVEVYNASENGIGDEILVRFSEPLHSLSISNGTILLDDAQNPRIGANYAYIKALDGCILSGKKYNHTQTVYRRNNPIVAVDDLPKAVEIKDATLVSNDIAQNILDHCYDYVVKNEKLKTKIVEGLTEIVHPAAIYGVALFGMTIYDGDASFEYIPDAPINVGDRITVNREYLGDYTGRIIESVYNLNGNILAKELVIV
;
A
#
# COMPACT_ATOMS: atom_id res chain seq x y z
N MET A 1 -18.10 -7.51 15.87
CA MET A 1 -19.29 -7.10 15.07
C MET A 1 -19.26 -7.87 13.77
N ASN A 2 -20.26 -8.67 13.47
CA ASN A 2 -20.45 -9.17 12.11
C ASN A 2 -20.75 -7.96 11.22
N ASN A 3 -19.73 -7.29 10.73
CA ASN A 3 -19.84 -6.17 9.79
C ASN A 3 -20.25 -6.70 8.42
N ARG A 4 -21.50 -7.13 8.30
CA ARG A 4 -22.10 -7.36 6.99
C ARG A 4 -22.30 -6.00 6.34
N GLY A 5 -21.63 -5.79 5.21
CA GLY A 5 -21.72 -4.56 4.43
C GLY A 5 -20.39 -3.80 4.39
N VAL A 6 -20.49 -2.55 3.96
CA VAL A 6 -19.34 -1.65 3.79
C VAL A 6 -19.04 -0.94 5.10
N SER A 7 -17.75 -0.84 5.42
CA SER A 7 -17.24 0.03 6.49
C SER A 7 -15.93 0.67 6.09
N ILE A 8 -15.72 1.92 6.53
CA ILE A 8 -14.44 2.63 6.37
C ILE A 8 -13.92 2.91 7.78
N LYS A 9 -12.77 2.34 8.11
CA LYS A 9 -12.03 2.64 9.34
C LYS A 9 -11.34 3.99 9.16
N TYR A 10 -11.58 4.88 10.09
CA TYR A 10 -10.92 6.17 10.19
C TYR A 10 -10.10 6.22 11.46
N GLY A 11 -8.87 6.68 11.35
CA GLY A 11 -7.98 6.89 12.49
C GLY A 11 -7.43 8.30 12.52
N ASP A 12 -7.89 9.12 13.47
CA ASP A 12 -7.24 10.38 13.84
C ASP A 12 -6.22 10.07 14.94
N VAL A 13 -5.18 9.32 14.58
CA VAL A 13 -4.16 8.83 15.50
C VAL A 13 -2.89 9.63 15.34
N ALA A 14 -2.14 9.78 16.44
CA ALA A 14 -0.84 10.42 16.42
C ALA A 14 0.14 9.61 15.55
N PRO A 15 0.70 10.18 14.46
CA PRO A 15 1.58 9.45 13.57
C PRO A 15 2.80 8.88 14.29
N GLY A 16 3.11 7.61 14.07
CA GLY A 16 4.25 6.92 14.68
C GLY A 16 4.08 6.57 16.16
N ALA A 17 2.94 6.89 16.78
CA ALA A 17 2.72 6.61 18.18
C ALA A 17 2.71 5.11 18.47
N LYS A 18 2.04 4.35 17.64
CA LYS A 18 1.88 2.91 17.81
C LYS A 18 3.20 2.14 17.77
N GLU A 19 4.10 2.56 16.91
CA GLU A 19 5.44 1.99 16.72
C GLU A 19 6.41 2.40 17.83
N THR A 20 6.15 3.53 18.48
CA THR A 20 7.05 4.13 19.45
C THR A 20 6.73 3.72 20.89
N PHE A 21 5.43 3.60 21.24
CA PHE A 21 5.04 3.25 22.60
C PHE A 21 5.36 1.80 22.94
N ASP A 22 6.18 1.61 23.97
CA ASP A 22 6.35 0.33 24.66
C ASP A 22 5.24 0.16 25.69
N ASN A 23 4.73 -1.04 25.86
CA ASN A 23 3.71 -1.32 26.86
C ASN A 23 4.20 -2.29 27.94
N GLU A 24 3.79 -2.02 29.17
CA GLU A 24 4.12 -2.83 30.33
C GLU A 24 2.91 -2.89 31.29
N VAL A 25 2.69 -4.06 31.88
CA VAL A 25 1.75 -4.20 33.00
C VAL A 25 2.50 -3.81 34.28
N ILE A 26 2.09 -2.68 34.87
CA ILE A 26 2.75 -2.13 36.06
C ILE A 26 2.03 -2.49 37.36
N LEU A 27 0.78 -2.94 37.28
CA LEU A 27 -0.01 -3.37 38.44
C LEU A 27 -1.03 -4.44 38.01
N GLY A 28 -1.16 -5.49 38.80
CA GLY A 28 -2.05 -6.62 38.56
C GLY A 28 -1.40 -7.73 37.75
N ASP A 29 -2.04 -8.88 37.73
CA ASP A 29 -1.53 -10.07 37.06
C ASP A 29 -2.32 -10.34 35.75
N VAL A 30 -1.59 -10.91 34.77
CA VAL A 30 -2.14 -11.31 33.48
C VAL A 30 -1.96 -12.81 33.26
N THR A 31 -2.86 -13.42 32.51
CA THR A 31 -2.76 -14.85 32.20
C THR A 31 -1.54 -15.16 31.35
N PRO A 32 -1.02 -16.43 31.37
CA PRO A 32 0.03 -16.85 30.47
C PRO A 32 -0.35 -16.76 28.97
N PHE A 33 -1.64 -16.63 28.65
CA PHE A 33 -2.15 -16.45 27.29
C PHE A 33 -2.17 -15.00 26.83
N SER A 34 -1.79 -14.06 27.70
CA SER A 34 -1.69 -12.65 27.35
C SER A 34 -0.46 -12.36 26.51
N ASN A 35 -0.59 -11.44 25.55
CA ASN A 35 0.54 -10.91 24.82
C ASN A 35 0.43 -9.39 24.70
N GLY A 36 1.14 -8.69 25.58
CA GLY A 36 1.15 -7.22 25.61
C GLY A 36 1.71 -6.58 24.35
N GLU A 37 2.60 -7.24 23.60
CA GLU A 37 3.18 -6.69 22.38
C GLU A 37 2.16 -6.47 21.27
N ILE A 38 1.06 -7.20 21.30
CA ILE A 38 -0.04 -7.04 20.33
C ILE A 38 -0.70 -5.68 20.42
N LEU A 39 -0.71 -5.06 21.57
CA LEU A 39 -1.23 -3.71 21.73
C LEU A 39 -0.48 -2.68 20.90
N LYS A 40 0.78 -2.95 20.54
CA LYS A 40 1.59 -2.12 19.65
C LYS A 40 1.28 -2.34 18.17
N GLN A 41 1.01 -3.58 17.80
CA GLN A 41 0.99 -4.02 16.40
C GLN A 41 -0.42 -4.44 16.01
N TYR A 42 -1.22 -3.50 15.58
CA TYR A 42 -2.62 -3.73 15.26
C TYR A 42 -2.87 -4.80 14.16
N ASN A 43 -1.89 -5.06 13.28
CA ASN A 43 -1.99 -6.01 12.17
C ASN A 43 -0.76 -6.90 12.02
N ALA A 44 0.00 -7.11 13.07
CA ALA A 44 1.12 -8.03 12.99
C ALA A 44 0.63 -9.46 12.89
N ASN A 45 1.37 -10.28 12.16
CA ASN A 45 1.19 -11.72 12.14
C ASN A 45 1.46 -12.25 13.55
N PHE A 46 0.40 -12.52 14.28
CA PHE A 46 0.45 -12.95 15.67
C PHE A 46 0.81 -14.42 15.72
N VAL A 47 1.99 -14.73 16.15
CA VAL A 47 2.45 -16.12 16.19
C VAL A 47 2.48 -16.67 17.61
N ASN A 48 2.31 -15.83 18.63
CA ASN A 48 2.88 -16.17 19.93
C ASN A 48 1.92 -16.76 20.94
N TYR A 49 0.61 -16.57 20.84
CA TYR A 49 -0.32 -17.12 21.82
C TYR A 49 -1.62 -17.54 21.14
N ALA A 50 -1.90 -18.82 21.26
CA ALA A 50 -3.20 -19.33 20.94
C ALA A 50 -4.19 -18.91 22.03
N ASN A 51 -5.31 -18.37 21.63
CA ASN A 51 -6.42 -18.19 22.52
C ASN A 51 -7.08 -19.57 22.71
N PRO A 52 -7.14 -20.13 23.93
CA PRO A 52 -7.99 -21.29 24.12
C PRO A 52 -9.41 -20.86 23.79
N CYS A 53 -10.04 -21.52 22.82
CA CYS A 53 -11.44 -21.32 22.53
C CYS A 53 -12.27 -21.71 23.75
N GLU A 54 -12.56 -20.77 24.60
CA GLU A 54 -13.57 -20.91 25.66
C GLU A 54 -14.95 -20.95 25.00
N LEU A 55 -15.33 -22.10 24.48
CA LEU A 55 -16.70 -22.40 24.06
C LEU A 55 -17.58 -22.45 25.30
N TYR A 56 -18.05 -21.43 25.85
CA TYR A 56 -18.76 -21.35 27.13
C TYR A 56 -17.80 -21.27 28.31
N GLN A 57 -17.60 -20.08 28.82
CA GLN A 57 -16.73 -19.70 29.92
C GLN A 57 -16.95 -20.45 31.25
N THR A 58 -17.90 -21.38 31.29
CA THR A 58 -18.25 -22.17 32.45
C THR A 58 -17.63 -23.56 32.49
N MET A 59 -16.88 -23.97 31.47
CA MET A 59 -16.40 -25.34 31.34
C MET A 59 -14.90 -25.42 31.04
N LEU A 60 -14.07 -24.79 31.84
CA LEU A 60 -12.67 -25.17 31.94
C LEU A 60 -12.58 -26.50 32.73
N ASP A 61 -13.10 -27.56 32.18
CA ASP A 61 -13.00 -28.91 32.75
C ASP A 61 -11.72 -29.63 32.30
N GLY A 62 -10.81 -28.93 31.64
CA GLY A 62 -9.56 -29.46 31.13
C GLY A 62 -9.66 -30.25 29.82
N GLY A 63 -10.85 -30.37 29.23
CA GLY A 63 -11.09 -31.23 28.08
C GLY A 63 -11.52 -30.52 26.80
N ALA A 64 -11.90 -29.26 26.85
CA ALA A 64 -12.58 -28.58 25.75
C ALA A 64 -11.88 -27.30 25.24
N SER A 65 -10.63 -27.07 25.58
CA SER A 65 -9.85 -25.92 25.07
C SER A 65 -9.17 -26.31 23.77
N ALA A 66 -9.62 -25.77 22.66
CA ALA A 66 -8.91 -25.86 21.38
C ALA A 66 -8.11 -24.57 21.18
N PHE A 67 -6.89 -24.72 20.69
CA PHE A 67 -6.10 -23.58 20.21
C PHE A 67 -6.46 -23.33 18.75
N PRO A 68 -6.65 -22.08 18.32
CA PRO A 68 -6.92 -21.80 16.93
C PRO A 68 -5.75 -22.28 16.06
N GLU A 69 -6.08 -22.89 14.93
CA GLU A 69 -5.09 -23.40 13.98
C GLU A 69 -4.36 -22.27 13.24
N SER A 70 -5.00 -21.10 13.14
CA SER A 70 -4.45 -19.92 12.48
C SER A 70 -4.23 -18.77 13.46
N PRO A 71 -3.12 -18.04 13.36
CA PRO A 71 -2.90 -16.81 14.12
C PRO A 71 -3.96 -15.73 13.86
N GLU A 72 -4.60 -15.75 12.69
CA GLU A 72 -5.66 -14.81 12.33
C GLU A 72 -6.93 -15.00 13.16
N ASP A 73 -7.18 -16.22 13.64
CA ASP A 73 -8.30 -16.56 14.50
C ASP A 73 -8.01 -16.31 15.99
N ALA A 74 -6.77 -15.98 16.32
CA ALA A 74 -6.35 -15.78 17.70
C ALA A 74 -6.87 -14.44 18.23
N ASN A 75 -7.74 -14.49 19.19
CA ASN A 75 -8.27 -13.33 19.92
C ASN A 75 -7.26 -12.92 21.00
N ILE A 76 -6.23 -12.18 20.62
CA ILE A 76 -5.04 -11.92 21.43
C ILE A 76 -5.10 -10.52 22.03
N GLY A 77 -4.44 -10.32 23.15
CA GLY A 77 -4.35 -9.07 23.89
C GLY A 77 -3.95 -9.34 25.34
N ILE A 78 -4.15 -8.37 26.21
CA ILE A 78 -3.96 -8.54 27.65
C ILE A 78 -5.23 -9.11 28.27
N TRP A 79 -5.08 -10.19 29.02
CA TRP A 79 -6.15 -10.84 29.78
C TRP A 79 -5.82 -10.78 31.26
N SER A 80 -6.77 -10.31 32.09
CA SER A 80 -6.61 -10.36 33.53
C SER A 80 -6.50 -11.80 34.02
N GLU A 81 -5.64 -12.09 35.01
CA GLU A 81 -5.63 -13.38 35.67
C GLU A 81 -6.86 -13.57 36.54
N ASP A 82 -7.28 -12.51 37.22
CA ASP A 82 -8.46 -12.51 38.04
C ASP A 82 -9.74 -12.48 37.21
N LEU A 83 -10.78 -13.15 37.75
CA LEU A 83 -12.15 -13.02 37.28
C LEU A 83 -12.84 -11.89 38.06
N SER A 84 -13.72 -11.16 37.40
CA SER A 84 -14.61 -10.22 38.07
C SER A 84 -15.53 -10.90 39.05
N ASP A 85 -15.99 -10.18 40.05
CA ASP A 85 -16.97 -10.65 41.04
C ASP A 85 -18.40 -10.67 40.46
N GLU A 86 -19.40 -10.90 41.33
CA GLU A 86 -20.81 -10.92 40.96
C GLU A 86 -21.38 -9.58 40.48
N TYR A 87 -20.66 -8.47 40.71
CA TYR A 87 -21.00 -7.12 40.25
C TYR A 87 -20.17 -6.67 39.04
N GLY A 88 -19.24 -7.48 38.58
CA GLY A 88 -18.32 -7.15 37.50
C GLY A 88 -17.10 -6.38 37.97
N GLU A 89 -16.86 -6.22 39.28
CA GLU A 89 -15.67 -5.56 39.80
C GLU A 89 -14.46 -6.51 39.77
N LEU A 90 -13.30 -5.99 39.38
CA LEU A 90 -12.05 -6.74 39.40
C LEU A 90 -11.46 -6.75 40.82
N PRO A 91 -11.09 -7.93 41.37
CA PRO A 91 -10.53 -8.04 42.71
C PRO A 91 -9.24 -7.25 42.91
N SER A 92 -8.47 -7.11 41.82
CA SER A 92 -7.28 -6.28 41.76
C SER A 92 -7.34 -5.33 40.55
N VAL A 93 -6.81 -4.12 40.72
CA VAL A 93 -6.70 -3.16 39.62
C VAL A 93 -5.65 -3.63 38.67
N LEU A 94 -6.03 -3.82 37.40
CA LEU A 94 -5.06 -4.07 36.34
C LEU A 94 -4.65 -2.73 35.73
N THR A 95 -3.36 -2.44 35.69
CA THR A 95 -2.84 -1.18 35.16
C THR A 95 -1.76 -1.45 34.11
N VAL A 96 -1.97 -0.90 32.92
CA VAL A 96 -1.05 -0.97 31.78
C VAL A 96 -0.49 0.42 31.50
N GLU A 97 0.80 0.48 31.29
CA GLU A 97 1.51 1.69 30.93
C GLU A 97 2.06 1.60 29.51
N PHE A 98 1.94 2.69 28.78
CA PHE A 98 2.48 2.87 27.44
C PHE A 98 3.50 4.02 27.52
N ASP A 99 4.77 3.73 27.21
CA ASP A 99 5.89 4.65 27.36
C ASP A 99 6.59 4.87 26.02
N ALA A 100 6.66 6.11 25.56
CA ALA A 100 7.36 6.53 24.34
C ALA A 100 8.78 7.06 24.61
N GLY A 101 9.29 6.91 25.83
CA GLY A 101 10.58 7.44 26.24
C GLY A 101 10.60 8.97 26.20
N GLU A 102 11.46 9.55 25.39
CA GLU A 102 11.59 11.01 25.25
C GLU A 102 10.67 11.61 24.16
N GLN A 103 10.07 10.77 23.32
CA GLN A 103 9.24 11.25 22.22
C GLN A 103 7.88 11.74 22.72
N GLN A 104 7.50 12.95 22.29
CA GLN A 104 6.25 13.58 22.69
C GLN A 104 5.18 13.38 21.63
N PHE A 105 3.98 13.08 22.08
CA PHE A 105 2.79 12.93 21.23
C PHE A 105 1.65 13.84 21.70
N SER A 106 0.74 14.14 20.79
CA SER A 106 -0.49 14.87 21.06
C SER A 106 -1.66 14.13 20.43
N SER A 107 -2.77 14.01 21.15
CA SER A 107 -3.97 13.34 20.61
C SER A 107 -5.25 13.93 21.18
N GLN A 108 -6.37 13.67 20.48
CA GLN A 108 -7.72 14.03 20.96
C GLN A 108 -8.23 13.07 22.04
N GLY A 109 -7.47 12.04 22.37
CA GLY A 109 -7.80 10.99 23.31
C GLY A 109 -7.18 9.66 22.88
N VAL A 110 -7.70 8.57 23.41
CA VAL A 110 -7.30 7.21 23.04
C VAL A 110 -8.54 6.35 22.77
N THR A 111 -8.43 5.47 21.77
CA THR A 111 -9.45 4.46 21.50
C THR A 111 -9.00 3.13 22.05
N LEU A 112 -9.87 2.50 22.81
CA LEU A 112 -9.63 1.18 23.41
C LEU A 112 -10.51 0.15 22.71
N THR A 113 -9.91 -0.99 22.38
CA THR A 113 -10.60 -2.15 21.83
C THR A 113 -10.53 -3.30 22.81
N PHE A 114 -11.67 -3.76 23.24
CA PHE A 114 -11.85 -4.91 24.12
C PHE A 114 -12.29 -6.17 23.33
N ASP A 115 -12.86 -7.16 23.98
CA ASP A 115 -13.40 -8.37 23.35
C ASP A 115 -14.69 -8.07 22.60
N THR A 116 -14.57 -7.81 21.30
CA THR A 116 -15.71 -7.50 20.42
C THR A 116 -16.57 -8.72 20.12
N ASP A 117 -16.01 -9.92 20.19
CA ASP A 117 -16.70 -11.15 19.79
C ASP A 117 -17.71 -11.60 20.89
N ASN A 118 -17.28 -11.48 22.14
CA ASN A 118 -18.11 -11.83 23.30
C ASN A 118 -18.78 -10.60 23.92
N ASN A 119 -18.56 -9.40 23.38
CA ASN A 119 -19.07 -8.13 23.91
C ASN A 119 -18.68 -7.90 25.38
N ILE A 120 -17.43 -8.22 25.74
CA ILE A 120 -16.87 -8.00 27.08
C ILE A 120 -15.98 -6.77 27.06
N TYR A 121 -16.21 -5.81 27.93
CA TYR A 121 -15.48 -4.56 27.99
C TYR A 121 -15.41 -4.03 29.42
N ALA A 122 -14.41 -3.19 29.70
CA ALA A 122 -14.32 -2.48 30.96
C ALA A 122 -15.48 -1.47 31.09
N THR A 123 -16.07 -1.38 32.26
CA THR A 123 -17.16 -0.42 32.57
C THR A 123 -16.67 0.80 33.32
N GLN A 124 -15.49 0.72 33.96
CA GLN A 124 -14.81 1.84 34.59
C GLN A 124 -13.31 1.73 34.38
N ILE A 125 -12.73 2.80 33.84
CA ILE A 125 -11.31 2.94 33.59
C ILE A 125 -10.84 4.32 34.02
N GLN A 126 -9.57 4.41 34.41
CA GLN A 126 -8.88 5.69 34.66
C GLN A 126 -7.69 5.80 33.73
N ILE A 127 -7.51 6.94 33.09
CA ILE A 127 -6.39 7.21 32.18
C ILE A 127 -5.63 8.41 32.71
N GLN A 128 -4.31 8.25 32.83
CA GLN A 128 -3.38 9.32 33.15
C GLN A 128 -2.47 9.58 31.94
N TRP A 129 -2.42 10.81 31.48
CA TRP A 129 -1.43 11.29 30.51
C TRP A 129 -0.29 11.95 31.24
N ILE A 130 0.92 11.53 30.95
CA ILE A 130 2.11 11.85 31.70
C ILE A 130 3.15 12.42 30.74
N ARG A 131 3.88 13.43 31.19
CA ARG A 131 5.08 13.93 30.54
C ARG A 131 6.28 13.66 31.44
N THR A 132 7.26 12.96 30.90
CA THR A 132 8.55 12.78 31.54
C THR A 132 9.49 13.89 31.09
N THR A 133 10.09 14.63 32.01
CA THR A 133 11.06 15.69 31.74
C THR A 133 12.31 15.46 32.54
N PHE A 134 13.38 16.18 32.26
CA PHE A 134 14.60 16.14 33.10
C PHE A 134 14.35 16.58 34.54
N GLU A 135 13.30 17.35 34.83
CA GLU A 135 12.92 17.83 36.17
C GLU A 135 12.05 16.82 36.93
N GLY A 136 11.50 15.82 36.24
CA GLY A 136 10.65 14.79 36.83
C GLY A 136 9.43 14.42 36.00
N ILE A 137 8.45 13.82 36.67
CA ILE A 137 7.21 13.33 36.05
C ILE A 137 6.10 14.37 36.31
N GLU A 138 5.46 14.83 35.24
CA GLU A 138 4.30 15.71 35.26
C GLU A 138 3.06 14.95 34.80
N ILE A 139 1.98 14.96 35.59
CA ILE A 139 0.68 14.45 35.18
C ILE A 139 -0.07 15.57 34.46
N LEU A 140 -0.24 15.44 33.14
CA LEU A 140 -0.92 16.43 32.30
C LEU A 140 -2.44 16.35 32.44
N ALA A 141 -2.97 15.13 32.58
CA ALA A 141 -4.38 14.86 32.78
C ALA A 141 -4.60 13.53 33.52
N ASN A 142 -5.70 13.44 34.25
CA ASN A 142 -6.10 12.23 34.96
C ASN A 142 -7.65 12.15 34.92
N GLU A 143 -8.17 11.29 34.03
CA GLU A 143 -9.59 11.24 33.73
C GLU A 143 -10.18 9.84 33.93
N THR A 144 -11.43 9.79 34.35
CA THR A 144 -12.19 8.54 34.49
C THR A 144 -13.23 8.44 33.40
N PHE A 145 -13.28 7.28 32.75
CA PHE A 145 -14.24 6.98 31.67
C PHE A 145 -15.08 5.79 32.04
N TYR A 146 -16.28 5.72 31.44
CA TYR A 146 -17.26 4.66 31.63
C TYR A 146 -17.65 4.07 30.29
N PRO A 147 -16.83 3.15 29.71
CA PRO A 147 -17.17 2.51 28.45
C PRO A 147 -18.52 1.79 28.50
N ASP A 148 -19.26 1.88 27.39
CA ASP A 148 -20.56 1.25 27.17
C ASP A 148 -20.54 0.24 26.01
N SER A 149 -19.38 0.03 25.43
CA SER A 149 -19.16 -0.86 24.29
C SER A 149 -17.71 -1.37 24.24
N PRO A 150 -17.46 -2.50 23.57
CA PRO A 150 -16.10 -3.07 23.46
C PRO A 150 -15.15 -2.27 22.56
N PHE A 151 -15.66 -1.27 21.87
CA PHE A 151 -14.87 -0.31 21.11
C PHE A 151 -15.24 1.09 21.61
N TYR A 152 -14.35 1.71 22.37
CA TYR A 152 -14.67 2.93 23.10
C TYR A 152 -13.58 4.00 22.94
N PHE A 153 -14.02 5.22 22.64
CA PHE A 153 -13.14 6.39 22.54
C PHE A 153 -13.17 7.22 23.83
N CYS A 154 -12.03 7.26 24.50
CA CYS A 154 -11.79 8.10 25.68
C CYS A 154 -11.42 9.51 25.21
N HIS A 155 -12.41 10.36 25.02
CA HIS A 155 -12.21 11.72 24.51
C HIS A 155 -11.65 12.64 25.59
N HIS A 156 -10.36 12.97 25.47
CA HIS A 156 -9.69 14.00 26.25
C HIS A 156 -8.44 14.47 25.50
N LYS A 157 -8.47 15.71 25.01
CA LYS A 157 -7.34 16.27 24.25
C LYS A 157 -6.17 16.55 25.18
N VAL A 158 -5.03 15.94 24.87
CA VAL A 158 -3.77 16.16 25.58
C VAL A 158 -2.64 16.41 24.60
N GLU A 159 -1.78 17.37 24.90
CA GLU A 159 -0.66 17.77 24.07
C GLU A 159 0.67 17.45 24.79
N ASN A 160 1.65 16.99 23.99
CA ASN A 160 3.03 16.76 24.43
C ASN A 160 3.18 15.75 25.59
N PHE A 161 2.41 14.68 25.59
CA PHE A 161 2.60 13.57 26.53
C PHE A 161 3.64 12.58 26.01
N THR A 162 4.36 11.95 26.92
CA THR A 162 5.34 10.89 26.61
C THR A 162 4.88 9.52 27.08
N LYS A 163 3.86 9.47 27.97
CA LYS A 163 3.42 8.25 28.62
C LYS A 163 1.91 8.29 28.88
N ILE A 164 1.26 7.13 28.73
CA ILE A 164 -0.15 6.92 29.10
C ILE A 164 -0.23 5.73 30.06
N ARG A 165 -0.96 5.89 31.15
CA ARG A 165 -1.24 4.84 32.11
C ARG A 165 -2.74 4.61 32.17
N ILE A 166 -3.18 3.35 31.99
CA ILE A 166 -4.61 2.96 31.99
C ILE A 166 -4.83 1.96 33.11
N SER A 167 -5.74 2.28 34.01
CA SER A 167 -6.17 1.40 35.11
C SER A 167 -7.60 0.93 34.89
N PHE A 168 -7.82 -0.36 35.01
CA PHE A 168 -9.10 -1.02 34.82
C PHE A 168 -9.65 -1.48 36.16
N PHE A 169 -10.93 -1.16 36.44
CA PHE A 169 -11.57 -1.44 37.73
C PHE A 169 -12.71 -2.46 37.66
N SER A 170 -13.49 -2.39 36.59
CA SER A 170 -14.68 -3.24 36.44
C SER A 170 -14.97 -3.57 34.98
N ILE A 171 -15.73 -4.64 34.77
CA ILE A 171 -16.18 -5.08 33.44
C ILE A 171 -17.70 -5.30 33.42
N ASN A 172 -18.28 -5.32 32.22
CA ASN A 172 -19.73 -5.44 32.03
C ASN A 172 -20.30 -6.85 32.32
N MET A 173 -19.46 -7.84 32.55
CA MET A 173 -19.88 -9.24 32.68
C MET A 173 -19.29 -9.86 33.95
N PRO A 174 -20.15 -10.35 34.89
CA PRO A 174 -19.71 -11.03 36.10
C PRO A 174 -18.94 -12.32 35.78
N HIS A 175 -18.04 -12.69 36.68
CA HIS A 175 -17.26 -13.93 36.64
C HIS A 175 -16.50 -14.13 35.32
N ASN A 176 -16.06 -13.02 34.72
CA ASN A 176 -15.31 -12.99 33.49
C ASN A 176 -13.96 -12.31 33.63
N ARG A 177 -13.08 -12.50 32.64
CA ARG A 177 -11.79 -11.82 32.57
C ARG A 177 -11.91 -10.53 31.77
N LEU A 178 -11.19 -9.49 32.18
CA LEU A 178 -10.96 -8.37 31.29
C LEU A 178 -10.09 -8.84 30.11
N LYS A 179 -10.52 -8.50 28.91
CA LYS A 179 -9.79 -8.78 27.68
C LYS A 179 -9.56 -7.46 26.94
N PHE A 180 -8.34 -6.97 26.99
CA PHE A 180 -7.94 -5.71 26.37
C PHE A 180 -7.10 -6.03 25.13
N ARG A 181 -7.65 -5.78 23.93
CA ARG A 181 -7.08 -6.23 22.66
C ARG A 181 -6.16 -5.22 22.01
N ALA A 182 -6.52 -3.94 21.99
CA ALA A 182 -5.76 -2.93 21.28
C ALA A 182 -6.01 -1.52 21.81
N ILE A 183 -5.03 -0.64 21.56
CA ILE A 183 -5.13 0.79 21.78
C ILE A 183 -4.75 1.53 20.49
N ASP A 184 -5.52 2.59 20.17
CA ASP A 184 -5.12 3.59 19.19
C ASP A 184 -4.94 4.93 19.91
N PHE A 185 -3.80 5.57 19.71
CA PHE A 185 -3.46 6.87 20.34
C PHE A 185 -4.13 8.01 19.58
N GLY A 186 -5.43 8.10 19.72
CA GLY A 186 -6.31 9.02 19.02
C GLY A 186 -7.70 8.47 18.85
N TYR A 187 -8.48 9.09 17.96
CA TYR A 187 -9.82 8.67 17.66
C TYR A 187 -9.83 7.64 16.53
N GLY A 188 -10.32 6.45 16.82
CA GLY A 188 -10.62 5.45 15.81
C GLY A 188 -12.15 5.23 15.71
N THR A 189 -12.68 5.12 14.52
CA THR A 189 -14.09 4.78 14.29
C THR A 189 -14.28 4.07 12.96
N TYR A 190 -15.44 3.41 12.82
CA TYR A 190 -15.89 2.83 11.57
C TYR A 190 -17.10 3.60 11.05
N PHE A 191 -16.95 4.23 9.91
CA PHE A 191 -18.08 4.77 9.16
C PHE A 191 -18.77 3.63 8.42
N THR A 192 -20.06 3.51 8.61
CA THR A 192 -20.85 2.42 8.00
C THR A 192 -21.71 2.94 6.86
N GLY A 193 -22.29 2.04 6.06
CA GLY A 193 -23.14 2.41 4.93
C GLY A 193 -24.34 3.32 5.26
N ARG A 194 -24.63 3.56 6.54
CA ARG A 194 -25.66 4.53 6.97
C ARG A 194 -25.16 5.97 6.99
N GLU A 195 -23.86 6.17 7.06
CA GLU A 195 -23.19 7.48 7.13
C GLU A 195 -22.44 7.81 5.85
N LEU A 196 -22.12 6.76 5.07
CA LEU A 196 -21.40 6.88 3.81
C LEU A 196 -22.36 7.20 2.67
N ARG A 197 -22.03 8.24 1.91
CA ARG A 197 -22.70 8.61 0.67
C ARG A 197 -21.66 8.74 -0.43
N ASN A 198 -22.03 8.35 -1.66
CA ASN A 198 -21.15 8.43 -2.83
C ASN A 198 -19.77 7.79 -2.62
N ALA A 199 -19.70 6.76 -1.76
CA ALA A 199 -18.45 6.10 -1.48
C ALA A 199 -18.02 5.25 -2.67
N LYS A 200 -16.78 5.45 -3.12
CA LYS A 200 -16.23 4.82 -4.31
C LYS A 200 -14.76 4.51 -4.11
N VAL A 201 -14.36 3.29 -4.38
CA VAL A 201 -12.97 2.86 -4.50
C VAL A 201 -12.66 2.63 -5.97
N ARG A 202 -11.55 3.16 -6.46
CA ARG A 202 -10.99 2.85 -7.76
C ARG A 202 -9.62 2.26 -7.59
N GLN A 203 -9.39 1.12 -8.23
CA GLN A 203 -8.13 0.39 -8.24
C GLN A 203 -7.77 0.05 -9.67
N SER A 204 -6.49 0.16 -10.01
CA SER A 204 -5.99 -0.18 -11.34
C SER A 204 -4.53 -0.60 -11.29
N ILE A 205 -4.16 -1.42 -12.26
CA ILE A 205 -2.76 -1.80 -12.52
C ILE A 205 -2.40 -1.59 -13.97
N ASP A 206 -1.12 -1.40 -14.21
CA ASP A 206 -0.53 -1.58 -15.54
C ASP A 206 0.23 -2.92 -15.56
N PRO A 207 -0.19 -3.88 -16.39
CA PRO A 207 0.43 -5.21 -16.45
C PRO A 207 1.92 -5.22 -16.79
N ILE A 208 2.41 -4.16 -17.42
CA ILE A 208 3.83 -4.02 -17.79
C ILE A 208 4.58 -3.03 -16.91
N SER A 209 3.91 -2.41 -15.92
CA SER A 209 4.49 -1.37 -15.06
C SER A 209 5.14 -0.20 -15.81
N GLY A 210 4.64 0.13 -16.98
CA GLY A 210 5.01 1.35 -17.69
C GLY A 210 4.51 2.60 -16.98
N GLU A 211 3.48 2.44 -16.13
CA GLU A 211 2.97 3.43 -15.19
C GLU A 211 2.47 2.72 -13.93
N ILE A 212 2.77 3.24 -12.76
CA ILE A 212 2.18 2.75 -11.51
C ILE A 212 0.98 3.62 -11.15
N ALA A 213 -0.22 3.03 -11.19
CA ALA A 213 -1.45 3.73 -10.89
C ALA A 213 -1.57 4.11 -9.41
N ILE A 214 -2.25 5.22 -9.12
CA ILE A 214 -2.64 5.63 -7.78
C ILE A 214 -4.09 5.19 -7.57
N ASN A 215 -4.33 4.33 -6.58
CA ASN A 215 -5.66 3.92 -6.20
C ASN A 215 -6.32 4.95 -5.28
N THR A 216 -7.63 5.12 -5.39
CA THR A 216 -8.36 6.17 -4.68
C THR A 216 -9.55 5.63 -3.91
N LEU A 217 -9.86 6.28 -2.79
CA LEU A 217 -11.10 6.13 -2.04
C LEU A 217 -11.71 7.50 -1.83
N ASP A 218 -12.86 7.73 -2.43
CA ASP A 218 -13.62 8.97 -2.31
C ASP A 218 -14.97 8.69 -1.65
N PHE A 219 -15.39 9.54 -0.71
CA PHE A 219 -16.72 9.42 -0.10
C PHE A 219 -17.21 10.73 0.49
N THR A 220 -18.52 10.81 0.66
CA THR A 220 -19.18 11.85 1.47
C THR A 220 -19.61 11.22 2.78
N LEU A 221 -19.12 11.74 3.90
CA LEU A 221 -19.55 11.37 5.25
C LEU A 221 -20.70 12.27 5.67
N ASP A 222 -21.82 11.66 6.08
CA ASP A 222 -22.93 12.32 6.77
C ASP A 222 -22.98 11.81 8.21
N SER A 223 -22.18 12.42 9.07
CA SER A 223 -21.97 11.97 10.44
C SER A 223 -23.23 12.10 11.28
N LYS A 224 -23.53 11.06 12.04
CA LYS A 224 -24.63 11.05 13.03
C LYS A 224 -24.17 11.48 14.42
N THR A 225 -22.88 11.54 14.63
CA THR A 225 -22.26 11.95 15.88
C THR A 225 -21.96 13.46 15.90
N ASN A 226 -21.81 14.03 17.10
CA ASN A 226 -21.37 15.42 17.27
C ASN A 226 -19.85 15.54 17.41
N ILE A 227 -19.10 14.53 16.95
CA ILE A 227 -17.65 14.51 16.99
C ILE A 227 -17.12 15.41 15.86
N GLU A 228 -16.16 16.25 16.16
CA GLU A 228 -15.43 17.04 15.17
C GLU A 228 -14.27 16.23 14.63
N TYR A 229 -14.40 15.77 13.37
CA TYR A 229 -13.33 15.04 12.68
C TYR A 229 -12.30 16.02 12.14
N SER A 230 -11.04 15.70 12.28
CA SER A 230 -9.96 16.56 11.76
C SER A 230 -9.69 16.33 10.28
N PHE A 231 -9.80 15.09 9.80
CA PHE A 231 -9.44 14.70 8.42
C PHE A 231 -8.18 15.39 7.91
N LEU A 232 -7.12 15.29 8.69
CA LEU A 232 -5.83 15.87 8.32
C LEU A 232 -5.22 15.11 7.15
N ARG A 233 -4.42 15.83 6.36
CA ARG A 233 -3.69 15.21 5.27
C ARG A 233 -2.80 14.07 5.76
N LYS A 234 -2.77 12.95 5.04
CA LYS A 234 -2.06 11.70 5.35
C LYS A 234 -2.65 10.88 6.51
N GLN A 235 -3.83 11.19 7.02
CA GLN A 235 -4.51 10.29 7.95
C GLN A 235 -4.96 9.01 7.22
N PRO A 236 -4.77 7.83 7.83
CA PRO A 236 -5.10 6.56 7.21
C PRO A 236 -6.62 6.31 7.19
N LEU A 237 -7.07 5.75 6.10
CA LEU A 237 -8.43 5.23 5.89
C LEU A 237 -8.33 3.81 5.35
N THR A 238 -9.07 2.89 5.94
CA THR A 238 -9.11 1.51 5.49
C THR A 238 -10.54 1.10 5.18
N ALA A 239 -10.82 0.71 3.94
CA ALA A 239 -12.14 0.29 3.51
C ALA A 239 -12.29 -1.22 3.57
N TYR A 240 -13.43 -1.69 4.09
CA TYR A 240 -13.77 -3.10 4.21
C TYR A 240 -15.14 -3.40 3.60
N PHE A 241 -15.28 -4.60 3.05
CA PHE A 241 -16.56 -5.18 2.66
C PHE A 241 -16.71 -6.58 3.25
N ASN A 242 -17.77 -6.79 4.04
CA ASN A 242 -18.03 -8.03 4.77
C ASN A 242 -16.82 -8.51 5.60
N GLY A 243 -16.01 -7.58 6.12
CA GLY A 243 -14.79 -7.87 6.86
C GLY A 243 -13.55 -8.05 6.00
N ASN A 244 -13.67 -8.19 4.68
CA ASN A 244 -12.54 -8.24 3.77
C ASN A 244 -12.01 -6.83 3.48
N LEU A 245 -10.71 -6.68 3.50
CA LEU A 245 -10.03 -5.44 3.13
C LEU A 245 -10.25 -5.15 1.63
N ILE A 246 -10.63 -3.89 1.31
CA ILE A 246 -10.73 -3.42 -0.07
C ILE A 246 -9.58 -2.47 -0.40
N ALA A 247 -9.33 -1.48 0.46
CA ALA A 247 -8.34 -0.46 0.19
C ALA A 247 -7.76 0.11 1.48
N THR A 248 -6.47 0.44 1.43
CA THR A 248 -5.78 1.27 2.42
C THR A 248 -5.34 2.55 1.73
N THR A 249 -5.84 3.67 2.21
CA THR A 249 -5.62 4.98 1.60
C THR A 249 -5.34 6.04 2.67
N PHE A 250 -4.89 7.21 2.24
CA PHE A 250 -4.52 8.33 3.10
C PHE A 250 -5.21 9.58 2.62
N VAL A 251 -5.80 10.34 3.54
CA VAL A 251 -6.51 11.57 3.20
C VAL A 251 -5.59 12.54 2.45
N THR A 252 -5.99 12.92 1.26
CA THR A 252 -5.30 13.95 0.46
C THR A 252 -6.04 15.28 0.52
N LYS A 253 -7.36 15.22 0.55
CA LYS A 253 -8.21 16.40 0.63
C LYS A 253 -9.48 16.11 1.41
N SER A 254 -9.85 17.05 2.26
CA SER A 254 -11.14 17.06 2.95
C SER A 254 -11.82 18.41 2.78
N SER A 255 -13.12 18.43 2.63
CA SER A 255 -13.91 19.65 2.61
C SER A 255 -15.21 19.49 3.39
N ARG A 256 -15.42 20.37 4.36
CA ARG A 256 -16.64 20.40 5.16
C ARG A 256 -17.75 21.14 4.37
N LYS A 257 -18.85 20.45 4.09
CA LYS A 257 -20.00 21.02 3.37
C LYS A 257 -21.05 21.59 4.31
N SER A 258 -21.17 21.01 5.49
CA SER A 258 -22.04 21.48 6.58
C SER A 258 -21.48 21.03 7.92
N GLU A 259 -22.19 21.29 9.02
CA GLU A 259 -21.75 20.87 10.36
C GLU A 259 -21.46 19.37 10.47
N LYS A 260 -22.18 18.55 9.71
CA LYS A 260 -22.13 17.07 9.80
C LYS A 260 -21.70 16.38 8.49
N VAL A 261 -21.44 17.14 7.44
CA VAL A 261 -21.16 16.58 6.12
C VAL A 261 -19.75 16.97 5.65
N TRP A 262 -18.95 15.97 5.31
CA TRP A 262 -17.63 16.14 4.74
C TRP A 262 -17.51 15.36 3.42
N ASP A 263 -16.86 15.96 2.43
CA ASP A 263 -16.34 15.24 1.28
C ASP A 263 -14.86 14.94 1.50
N ILE A 264 -14.49 13.68 1.39
CA ILE A 264 -13.15 13.17 1.61
C ILE A 264 -12.64 12.54 0.34
N GLN A 265 -11.41 12.88 -0.03
CA GLN A 265 -10.62 12.26 -1.08
C GLN A 265 -9.36 11.68 -0.46
N SER A 266 -9.03 10.47 -0.83
CA SER A 266 -7.85 9.77 -0.33
C SER A 266 -7.20 8.92 -1.42
N GLU A 267 -5.91 8.71 -1.29
CA GLU A 267 -5.05 8.00 -2.22
C GLU A 267 -4.20 6.99 -1.45
N ASP A 268 -3.75 5.96 -2.14
CA ASP A 268 -2.99 4.85 -1.58
C ASP A 268 -1.52 5.18 -1.29
N TYR A 269 -0.72 4.17 -0.97
CA TYR A 269 0.71 4.29 -0.72
C TYR A 269 1.50 4.84 -1.92
N ILE A 270 1.02 4.64 -3.14
CA ILE A 270 1.71 5.14 -4.35
C ILE A 270 1.77 6.66 -4.35
N SER A 271 0.74 7.35 -3.85
CA SER A 271 0.77 8.80 -3.69
C SER A 271 1.80 9.27 -2.65
N ILE A 272 2.06 8.46 -1.63
CA ILE A 272 3.14 8.74 -0.67
C ILE A 272 4.49 8.61 -1.37
N LEU A 273 4.71 7.53 -2.13
CA LEU A 273 5.92 7.32 -2.92
C LEU A 273 6.16 8.45 -3.93
N ASP A 274 5.09 8.98 -4.53
CA ASP A 274 5.16 10.11 -5.46
C ASP A 274 5.57 11.43 -4.78
N SER A 275 5.33 11.56 -3.49
CA SER A 275 5.68 12.75 -2.69
C SER A 275 7.09 12.72 -2.10
N VAL A 276 7.80 11.58 -2.19
CA VAL A 276 9.12 11.38 -1.58
C VAL A 276 10.18 11.27 -2.67
N ALA A 277 11.23 12.06 -2.54
CA ALA A 277 12.34 12.05 -3.48
C ALA A 277 13.24 10.82 -3.28
N PHE A 278 13.76 10.31 -4.38
CA PHE A 278 14.78 9.28 -4.46
C PHE A 278 16.03 9.83 -5.17
N ASP A 279 17.17 9.71 -4.54
CA ASP A 279 18.39 10.29 -5.10
C ASP A 279 18.90 9.57 -6.35
N GLY A 280 18.45 8.33 -6.57
CA GLY A 280 18.85 7.53 -7.72
C GLY A 280 20.34 7.17 -7.70
N GLY A 281 20.85 6.76 -8.87
CA GLY A 281 22.26 6.38 -8.99
C GLY A 281 22.57 5.56 -10.22
N MET A 282 23.84 5.18 -10.35
CA MET A 282 24.32 4.24 -11.35
C MET A 282 24.46 2.86 -10.71
N TYR A 283 23.82 1.87 -11.30
CA TYR A 283 23.77 0.51 -10.78
C TYR A 283 24.39 -0.48 -11.76
N VAL A 284 25.11 -1.45 -11.25
CA VAL A 284 25.69 -2.56 -12.02
C VAL A 284 25.37 -3.85 -11.27
N GLU A 285 24.54 -4.70 -11.86
CA GLU A 285 24.08 -5.97 -11.26
C GLU A 285 23.56 -5.79 -9.82
N LYS A 286 22.94 -4.65 -9.54
CA LYS A 286 22.37 -4.36 -8.22
C LYS A 286 21.11 -5.18 -8.01
N ASN A 287 20.99 -5.85 -6.85
CA ASN A 287 19.80 -6.62 -6.51
C ASN A 287 18.55 -5.71 -6.45
N ALA A 288 17.52 -6.08 -7.17
CA ALA A 288 16.29 -5.28 -7.28
C ALA A 288 15.53 -5.20 -5.95
N VAL A 289 15.52 -6.30 -5.16
CA VAL A 289 14.85 -6.34 -3.86
C VAL A 289 15.54 -5.39 -2.87
N GLU A 290 16.87 -5.29 -2.90
CA GLU A 290 17.60 -4.32 -2.07
C GLU A 290 17.21 -2.88 -2.41
N LEU A 291 17.06 -2.53 -3.69
CA LEU A 291 16.64 -1.19 -4.12
C LEU A 291 15.19 -0.89 -3.71
N ILE A 292 14.28 -1.86 -3.83
CA ILE A 292 12.90 -1.69 -3.37
C ILE A 292 12.85 -1.51 -1.84
N ASN A 293 13.66 -2.24 -1.08
CA ASN A 293 13.77 -2.08 0.36
C ASN A 293 14.38 -0.71 0.76
N GLU A 294 15.30 -0.17 -0.05
CA GLU A 294 15.80 1.19 0.12
C GLU A 294 14.68 2.22 -0.06
N ILE A 295 13.86 2.09 -1.11
CA ILE A 295 12.67 2.93 -1.33
C ILE A 295 11.70 2.80 -0.16
N SER A 296 11.44 1.57 0.32
CA SER A 296 10.59 1.30 1.50
C SER A 296 11.07 2.06 2.73
N THR A 297 12.37 2.05 2.98
CA THR A 297 12.98 2.72 4.14
C THR A 297 12.89 4.24 4.03
N ILE A 298 13.18 4.80 2.85
CA ILE A 298 13.14 6.25 2.61
C ILE A 298 11.71 6.79 2.72
N ALA A 299 10.76 6.10 2.08
CA ALA A 299 9.37 6.52 2.04
C ALA A 299 8.56 6.11 3.29
N LYS A 300 9.09 5.20 4.12
CA LYS A 300 8.40 4.56 5.25
C LYS A 300 7.08 3.89 4.81
N VAL A 301 7.12 3.20 3.69
CA VAL A 301 6.00 2.49 3.09
C VAL A 301 6.28 0.99 3.16
N PRO A 302 5.35 0.16 3.67
CA PRO A 302 5.57 -1.28 3.75
C PRO A 302 5.42 -1.94 2.38
N PHE A 303 6.32 -2.88 2.07
CA PHE A 303 6.31 -3.66 0.84
C PHE A 303 6.14 -5.15 1.12
N GLU A 304 5.55 -5.83 0.14
CA GLU A 304 5.52 -7.28 0.03
C GLU A 304 6.03 -7.66 -1.36
N ILE A 305 7.20 -8.31 -1.39
CA ILE A 305 7.90 -8.61 -2.64
C ILE A 305 7.91 -10.12 -2.83
N SER A 306 7.51 -10.59 -4.03
CA SER A 306 7.52 -12.02 -4.35
C SER A 306 8.95 -12.58 -4.31
N ASP A 307 9.09 -13.79 -3.75
CA ASP A 307 10.36 -14.52 -3.67
C ASP A 307 10.98 -14.80 -5.06
N GLU A 308 10.18 -14.75 -6.12
CA GLU A 308 10.65 -14.91 -7.50
C GLU A 308 11.71 -13.86 -7.89
N PHE A 309 11.72 -12.70 -7.24
CA PHE A 309 12.68 -11.63 -7.49
C PHE A 309 13.92 -11.67 -6.60
N ALA A 310 14.08 -12.67 -5.73
CA ALA A 310 15.20 -12.74 -4.78
C ALA A 310 16.60 -12.61 -5.44
N THR A 311 16.73 -13.09 -6.69
CA THR A 311 17.96 -13.02 -7.47
C THR A 311 17.92 -12.04 -8.63
N ALA A 312 16.81 -11.28 -8.77
CA ALA A 312 16.68 -10.30 -9.84
C ALA A 312 17.66 -9.15 -9.63
N SER A 313 18.34 -8.77 -10.69
CA SER A 313 19.29 -7.65 -10.65
C SER A 313 19.02 -6.67 -11.79
N VAL A 314 19.40 -5.42 -11.56
CA VAL A 314 19.25 -4.33 -12.53
C VAL A 314 20.59 -3.66 -12.79
N THR A 315 20.79 -3.22 -14.03
CA THR A 315 21.96 -2.48 -14.48
C THR A 315 21.50 -1.27 -15.28
N GLY A 316 21.97 -0.08 -14.91
CA GLY A 316 21.63 1.15 -15.60
C GLY A 316 21.63 2.34 -14.65
N TYR A 317 20.86 3.35 -14.98
CA TYR A 317 20.85 4.63 -14.31
C TYR A 317 19.44 5.03 -13.88
N ILE A 318 19.26 5.39 -12.63
CA ILE A 318 18.06 6.07 -12.15
C ILE A 318 18.44 7.53 -11.88
N PRO A 319 17.80 8.50 -12.53
CA PRO A 319 18.01 9.91 -12.23
C PRO A 319 17.46 10.27 -10.83
N TYR A 320 17.76 11.48 -10.36
CA TYR A 320 17.04 12.04 -9.24
C TYR A 320 15.55 12.19 -9.60
N THR A 321 14.69 11.51 -8.87
CA THR A 321 13.27 11.40 -9.19
C THR A 321 12.42 11.15 -7.93
N THR A 322 11.16 10.76 -8.08
CA THR A 322 10.33 10.31 -6.96
C THR A 322 10.54 8.82 -6.67
N CYS A 323 10.24 8.39 -5.44
CA CYS A 323 10.25 6.96 -5.10
C CYS A 323 9.30 6.15 -6.00
N ARG A 324 8.16 6.73 -6.44
CA ARG A 324 7.23 6.11 -7.38
C ARG A 324 7.86 5.84 -8.73
N GLU A 325 8.50 6.85 -9.33
CA GLU A 325 9.18 6.70 -10.63
C GLU A 325 10.37 5.76 -10.55
N ALA A 326 11.15 5.80 -9.47
CA ALA A 326 12.24 4.86 -9.24
C ALA A 326 11.71 3.41 -9.13
N LEU A 327 10.62 3.19 -8.37
CA LEU A 327 9.97 1.89 -8.26
C LEU A 327 9.44 1.41 -9.62
N MET A 328 8.85 2.30 -10.41
CA MET A 328 8.38 2.01 -11.77
C MET A 328 9.53 1.50 -12.66
N GLN A 329 10.65 2.19 -12.66
CA GLN A 329 11.84 1.78 -13.43
C GLN A 329 12.35 0.39 -13.01
N ILE A 330 12.40 0.14 -11.69
CA ILE A 330 12.86 -1.15 -11.16
C ILE A 330 11.86 -2.26 -11.54
N ALA A 331 10.57 -2.05 -11.27
CA ALA A 331 9.52 -3.04 -11.56
C ALA A 331 9.47 -3.38 -13.06
N PHE A 332 9.56 -2.37 -13.93
CA PHE A 332 9.61 -2.54 -15.37
C PHE A 332 10.82 -3.39 -15.81
N ALA A 333 12.00 -3.11 -15.26
CA ALA A 333 13.23 -3.83 -15.61
C ALA A 333 13.21 -5.31 -15.18
N ILE A 334 12.50 -5.66 -14.10
CA ILE A 334 12.35 -7.05 -13.62
C ILE A 334 11.03 -7.69 -14.07
N MET A 335 10.24 -7.03 -14.91
CA MET A 335 8.94 -7.50 -15.40
C MET A 335 7.94 -7.81 -14.28
N ALA A 336 8.00 -7.04 -13.20
CA ALA A 336 7.09 -7.12 -12.07
C ALA A 336 5.90 -6.18 -12.22
N VAL A 337 4.81 -6.49 -11.54
CA VAL A 337 3.66 -5.60 -11.38
C VAL A 337 3.63 -5.05 -9.96
N VAL A 338 3.27 -3.78 -9.85
CA VAL A 338 3.11 -3.08 -8.57
C VAL A 338 1.63 -2.83 -8.32
N ASP A 339 1.15 -3.25 -7.16
CA ASP A 339 -0.26 -3.15 -6.77
C ASP A 339 -0.43 -2.88 -5.27
N THR A 340 -1.46 -2.13 -4.92
CA THR A 340 -1.88 -1.85 -3.53
C THR A 340 -3.30 -2.32 -3.23
N SER A 341 -3.97 -2.95 -4.22
CA SER A 341 -5.35 -3.38 -4.09
C SER A 341 -5.52 -4.44 -3.03
N ASN A 342 -6.57 -4.30 -2.21
CA ASN A 342 -6.93 -5.25 -1.16
C ASN A 342 -5.75 -5.58 -0.22
N SER A 343 -4.86 -4.61 0.04
CA SER A 343 -3.63 -4.80 0.79
C SER A 343 -3.33 -3.61 1.70
N GLU A 344 -2.63 -3.86 2.78
CA GLU A 344 -2.02 -2.86 3.64
C GLU A 344 -0.56 -2.59 3.29
N LYS A 345 -0.07 -3.18 2.20
CA LYS A 345 1.30 -3.07 1.71
C LYS A 345 1.30 -2.83 0.20
N VAL A 346 2.40 -2.29 -0.30
CA VAL A 346 2.68 -2.27 -1.73
C VAL A 346 3.18 -3.66 -2.13
N LYS A 347 2.46 -4.33 -3.00
CA LYS A 347 2.81 -5.66 -3.53
C LYS A 347 3.64 -5.50 -4.80
N VAL A 348 4.71 -6.29 -4.91
CA VAL A 348 5.54 -6.42 -6.12
C VAL A 348 5.60 -7.91 -6.48
N TYR A 349 4.97 -8.28 -7.59
CA TYR A 349 4.74 -9.68 -7.92
C TYR A 349 4.66 -9.93 -9.43
N VAL A 350 4.60 -11.20 -9.83
CA VAL A 350 4.37 -11.64 -11.22
C VAL A 350 2.89 -12.00 -11.39
N LEU A 351 2.29 -11.56 -12.48
CA LEU A 351 0.89 -11.87 -12.80
C LEU A 351 0.72 -13.37 -13.07
N SER A 352 -0.27 -13.97 -12.43
CA SER A 352 -0.65 -15.37 -12.68
C SER A 352 -1.54 -15.49 -13.91
N ASP A 353 -1.30 -16.48 -14.75
CA ASP A 353 -2.16 -16.82 -15.88
C ASP A 353 -3.33 -17.76 -15.50
N ASN A 354 -3.36 -18.21 -14.26
CA ASN A 354 -4.44 -19.05 -13.76
C ASN A 354 -5.72 -18.24 -13.59
N VAL A 355 -6.86 -18.84 -13.94
CA VAL A 355 -8.17 -18.24 -13.65
C VAL A 355 -8.44 -18.35 -12.16
N SER A 356 -8.56 -17.20 -11.47
CA SER A 356 -8.80 -17.13 -10.03
C SER A 356 -10.25 -17.48 -9.70
N GLN A 357 -11.20 -17.03 -10.52
CA GLN A 357 -12.61 -17.31 -10.32
C GLN A 357 -13.46 -17.15 -11.57
N THR A 358 -14.66 -17.69 -11.49
CA THR A 358 -15.69 -17.54 -12.53
C THR A 358 -16.86 -16.74 -11.98
N ILE A 359 -17.23 -15.66 -12.67
CA ILE A 359 -18.39 -14.83 -12.33
C ILE A 359 -19.62 -15.41 -13.02
N PRO A 360 -20.60 -15.94 -12.29
CA PRO A 360 -21.80 -16.53 -12.86
C PRO A 360 -22.72 -15.45 -13.44
N LYS A 361 -23.45 -15.80 -14.50
CA LYS A 361 -24.31 -14.87 -15.23
C LYS A 361 -25.39 -14.20 -14.39
N GLU A 362 -25.86 -14.88 -13.32
CA GLU A 362 -26.90 -14.39 -12.41
C GLU A 362 -26.44 -13.16 -11.58
N ARG A 363 -25.12 -12.91 -11.52
CA ARG A 363 -24.53 -11.79 -10.79
C ARG A 363 -24.18 -10.63 -11.69
N VAL A 364 -24.17 -10.84 -12.99
CA VAL A 364 -23.73 -9.85 -13.97
C VAL A 364 -24.93 -9.05 -14.45
N TYR A 365 -24.82 -7.71 -14.41
CA TYR A 365 -25.86 -6.84 -14.96
C TYR A 365 -25.87 -6.92 -16.49
N GLN A 366 -27.07 -6.82 -17.08
CA GLN A 366 -27.23 -6.78 -18.54
C GLN A 366 -26.78 -5.43 -19.11
N GLY A 367 -26.30 -5.43 -20.34
CA GLY A 367 -25.96 -4.20 -21.07
C GLY A 367 -24.47 -3.95 -21.22
N GLN A 368 -23.64 -4.97 -21.03
CA GLN A 368 -22.20 -4.88 -21.31
C GLN A 368 -21.93 -4.73 -22.78
N THR A 369 -21.19 -3.71 -23.13
CA THR A 369 -20.64 -3.54 -24.47
C THR A 369 -19.13 -3.71 -24.42
N PRO A 370 -18.57 -4.67 -25.16
CA PRO A 370 -17.12 -4.71 -25.32
C PRO A 370 -16.68 -3.45 -26.07
N GLU A 371 -15.65 -2.82 -25.55
CA GLU A 371 -14.95 -1.75 -26.25
C GLU A 371 -13.78 -2.36 -27.01
N TYR A 372 -13.63 -1.95 -28.27
CA TYR A 372 -12.53 -2.42 -29.11
C TYR A 372 -11.41 -1.40 -29.06
N SER A 373 -10.24 -1.83 -28.61
CA SER A 373 -9.05 -1.00 -28.66
C SER A 373 -8.43 -0.99 -30.07
N ASP A 374 -7.69 0.06 -30.38
CA ASP A 374 -6.93 0.17 -31.60
C ASP A 374 -5.93 -0.99 -31.74
N THR A 375 -5.75 -1.48 -32.95
CA THR A 375 -4.80 -2.56 -33.21
C THR A 375 -3.37 -2.04 -33.14
N VAL A 376 -2.55 -2.64 -32.31
CA VAL A 376 -1.13 -2.32 -32.18
C VAL A 376 -0.35 -3.03 -33.29
N THR A 377 0.41 -2.27 -34.08
CA THR A 377 1.21 -2.77 -35.20
C THR A 377 2.59 -3.25 -34.80
N SER A 378 3.18 -2.66 -33.79
CA SER A 378 4.47 -3.07 -33.24
C SER A 378 4.68 -2.49 -31.85
N VAL A 379 5.60 -3.10 -31.10
CA VAL A 379 6.12 -2.58 -29.84
C VAL A 379 7.60 -2.25 -30.03
N GLU A 380 8.02 -1.08 -29.60
CA GLU A 380 9.41 -0.62 -29.60
C GLU A 380 9.88 -0.35 -28.18
N LEU A 381 11.05 -0.86 -27.83
CA LEU A 381 11.69 -0.69 -26.53
C LEU A 381 13.09 -0.13 -26.72
N THR A 382 13.42 0.94 -26.00
CA THR A 382 14.76 1.51 -26.01
C THR A 382 15.57 0.98 -24.83
N ALA A 383 16.68 0.31 -25.12
CA ALA A 383 17.67 -0.08 -24.13
C ALA A 383 18.77 0.95 -24.00
N HIS A 384 19.31 1.09 -22.80
CA HIS A 384 20.30 2.09 -22.43
C HIS A 384 21.59 1.42 -21.96
N ALA A 385 22.73 1.94 -22.40
CA ALA A 385 24.02 1.50 -21.92
C ALA A 385 24.88 2.70 -21.52
N TYR A 386 25.48 2.60 -20.33
CA TYR A 386 26.32 3.62 -19.73
C TYR A 386 27.74 3.05 -19.53
N THR A 387 28.72 3.67 -20.14
CA THR A 387 30.11 3.26 -19.98
C THR A 387 30.93 4.41 -19.41
N PRO A 388 31.83 4.18 -18.42
CA PRO A 388 32.67 5.25 -17.86
C PRO A 388 33.51 5.94 -18.93
N SER A 389 33.48 7.27 -18.93
CA SER A 389 34.27 8.11 -19.83
C SER A 389 35.46 8.76 -19.09
N THR A 390 36.45 9.19 -19.83
CA THR A 390 37.56 9.99 -19.30
C THR A 390 37.27 11.49 -19.31
N GLU A 391 36.21 11.92 -19.96
CA GLU A 391 35.79 13.31 -20.03
C GLU A 391 35.38 13.84 -18.66
N SER A 392 36.02 14.94 -18.24
CA SER A 392 35.71 15.61 -16.96
C SER A 392 34.87 16.84 -17.17
N VAL A 393 33.93 17.07 -16.28
CA VAL A 393 33.07 18.25 -16.23
C VAL A 393 33.11 18.89 -14.84
N GLU A 394 33.17 20.22 -14.81
CA GLU A 394 32.99 21.00 -13.59
C GLU A 394 31.49 21.11 -13.28
N VAL A 395 31.11 20.77 -12.04
CA VAL A 395 29.71 20.77 -11.59
C VAL A 395 29.43 21.76 -10.46
N TYR A 396 30.49 22.25 -9.84
CA TYR A 396 30.39 23.29 -8.82
C TYR A 396 31.64 24.16 -8.81
N ASN A 397 31.43 25.49 -8.70
CA ASN A 397 32.48 26.48 -8.57
C ASN A 397 32.05 27.51 -7.51
N ALA A 398 32.82 27.61 -6.44
CA ALA A 398 32.49 28.48 -5.31
C ALA A 398 32.42 29.98 -5.67
N SER A 399 33.14 30.39 -6.73
CA SER A 399 33.06 31.77 -7.20
C SER A 399 31.72 32.15 -7.82
N GLU A 400 30.94 31.14 -8.28
CA GLU A 400 29.63 31.31 -8.90
C GLU A 400 28.49 30.91 -7.94
N ASN A 401 28.73 29.84 -7.15
CA ASN A 401 27.68 29.19 -6.35
C ASN A 401 27.82 29.45 -4.83
N GLY A 402 28.90 30.14 -4.42
CA GLY A 402 29.16 30.51 -3.03
C GLY A 402 30.01 29.51 -2.24
N ILE A 403 30.19 29.79 -0.96
CA ILE A 403 30.92 28.96 0.01
C ILE A 403 29.98 28.50 1.11
N GLY A 404 30.28 27.37 1.75
CA GLY A 404 29.46 26.86 2.85
C GLY A 404 30.02 25.59 3.46
N ASP A 405 29.59 25.31 4.70
CA ASP A 405 30.03 24.14 5.43
C ASP A 405 29.32 22.86 5.01
N GLU A 406 28.09 22.95 4.49
CA GLU A 406 27.33 21.82 3.94
C GLU A 406 26.51 22.30 2.72
N ILE A 407 26.93 21.87 1.56
CA ILE A 407 26.29 22.18 0.29
C ILE A 407 25.97 20.89 -0.44
N LEU A 408 24.69 20.73 -0.81
CA LEU A 408 24.25 19.66 -1.70
C LEU A 408 24.40 20.12 -3.16
N VAL A 409 25.27 19.50 -3.89
CA VAL A 409 25.45 19.69 -5.33
C VAL A 409 24.76 18.55 -6.06
N ARG A 410 23.76 18.85 -6.89
CA ARG A 410 23.06 17.88 -7.75
C ARG A 410 23.59 17.96 -9.17
N PHE A 411 23.79 16.82 -9.81
CA PHE A 411 24.29 16.70 -11.16
C PHE A 411 23.13 16.51 -12.15
N SER A 412 23.22 17.15 -13.31
CA SER A 412 22.24 17.00 -14.39
C SER A 412 22.40 15.68 -15.16
N GLU A 413 23.60 15.08 -15.12
CA GLU A 413 23.98 13.83 -15.75
C GLU A 413 24.73 12.97 -14.72
N PRO A 414 24.71 11.63 -14.84
CA PRO A 414 25.43 10.78 -13.89
C PRO A 414 26.95 10.98 -14.02
N LEU A 415 27.61 11.07 -12.88
CA LEU A 415 29.07 11.26 -12.80
C LEU A 415 29.70 10.16 -11.95
N HIS A 416 30.96 9.91 -12.24
CA HIS A 416 31.84 9.05 -11.44
C HIS A 416 33.17 9.74 -11.15
N SER A 417 33.97 9.16 -10.27
CA SER A 417 35.33 9.62 -9.95
C SER A 417 35.38 11.13 -9.63
N LEU A 418 34.57 11.54 -8.67
CA LEU A 418 34.51 12.94 -8.24
C LEU A 418 35.86 13.39 -7.67
N SER A 419 36.24 14.61 -7.99
CA SER A 419 37.44 15.29 -7.46
C SER A 419 37.05 16.69 -6.99
N ILE A 420 37.59 17.10 -5.84
CA ILE A 420 37.34 18.40 -5.23
C ILE A 420 38.65 19.10 -4.92
N SER A 421 38.74 20.39 -5.24
CA SER A 421 39.84 21.27 -4.85
C SER A 421 39.32 22.38 -3.93
N ASN A 422 40.15 22.82 -2.98
CA ASN A 422 39.77 23.83 -1.97
C ASN A 422 38.43 23.56 -1.26
N GLY A 423 38.19 22.29 -0.95
CA GLY A 423 36.99 21.82 -0.24
C GLY A 423 37.13 20.37 0.16
N THR A 424 36.10 19.82 0.77
CA THR A 424 36.04 18.40 1.16
C THR A 424 34.68 17.81 0.86
N ILE A 425 34.63 16.53 0.48
CA ILE A 425 33.40 15.75 0.42
C ILE A 425 33.04 15.41 1.86
N LEU A 426 31.78 15.64 2.24
CA LEU A 426 31.29 15.33 3.57
C LEU A 426 31.11 13.82 3.76
N LEU A 427 31.26 13.38 4.98
CA LEU A 427 31.05 11.99 5.38
C LEU A 427 29.70 11.85 6.14
N ASP A 428 29.11 10.67 6.09
CA ASP A 428 27.99 10.30 6.94
C ASP A 428 28.48 9.90 8.37
N ASP A 429 27.55 9.55 9.25
CA ASP A 429 27.86 9.11 10.61
C ASP A 429 28.72 7.82 10.65
N ALA A 430 28.62 7.00 9.59
CA ALA A 430 29.42 5.78 9.41
C ALA A 430 30.76 6.03 8.70
N GLN A 431 31.13 7.30 8.51
CA GLN A 431 32.36 7.74 7.84
C GLN A 431 32.44 7.39 6.33
N ASN A 432 31.31 7.17 5.66
CA ASN A 432 31.27 7.00 4.23
C ASN A 432 31.10 8.36 3.53
N PRO A 433 31.70 8.56 2.34
CA PRO A 433 31.46 9.77 1.57
C PRO A 433 29.99 9.93 1.20
N ARG A 434 29.39 11.07 1.47
CA ARG A 434 28.01 11.43 1.09
C ARG A 434 27.96 11.83 -0.38
N ILE A 435 28.16 10.86 -1.27
CA ILE A 435 28.17 11.03 -2.73
C ILE A 435 27.34 9.94 -3.41
N GLY A 436 26.81 10.28 -4.56
CA GLY A 436 26.17 9.35 -5.50
C GLY A 436 26.53 9.72 -6.94
N ALA A 437 25.99 8.99 -7.90
CA ALA A 437 26.15 9.35 -9.31
C ALA A 437 25.42 10.67 -9.65
N ASN A 438 24.44 11.08 -8.84
CA ASN A 438 23.57 12.23 -9.07
C ASN A 438 23.85 13.42 -8.13
N TYR A 439 24.69 13.24 -7.10
CA TYR A 439 24.87 14.26 -6.08
C TYR A 439 26.21 14.12 -5.34
N ALA A 440 26.60 15.20 -4.67
CA ALA A 440 27.63 15.20 -3.64
C ALA A 440 27.30 16.22 -2.55
N TYR A 441 27.54 15.86 -1.29
CA TYR A 441 27.56 16.82 -0.18
C TYR A 441 28.98 17.27 0.06
N ILE A 442 29.21 18.57 -0.02
CA ILE A 442 30.55 19.16 0.09
C ILE A 442 30.60 20.28 1.11
N LYS A 443 31.78 20.46 1.70
CA LYS A 443 32.18 21.71 2.32
C LYS A 443 33.00 22.49 1.30
N ALA A 444 32.53 23.66 0.90
CA ALA A 444 33.18 24.51 -0.08
C ALA A 444 33.86 25.72 0.58
N LEU A 445 35.15 25.86 0.37
CA LEU A 445 35.95 27.03 0.72
C LEU A 445 36.08 27.96 -0.50
N ASP A 446 36.71 29.12 -0.30
CA ASP A 446 36.99 30.05 -1.40
C ASP A 446 37.86 29.38 -2.50
N GLY A 447 37.42 29.53 -3.76
CA GLY A 447 38.02 28.86 -4.90
C GLY A 447 37.78 27.34 -4.97
N CYS A 448 36.76 26.83 -4.24
CA CYS A 448 36.40 25.42 -4.37
C CYS A 448 35.85 25.10 -5.75
N ILE A 449 36.34 24.01 -6.32
CA ILE A 449 35.86 23.43 -7.59
C ILE A 449 35.59 21.95 -7.36
N LEU A 450 34.38 21.49 -7.68
CA LEU A 450 34.01 20.07 -7.76
C LEU A 450 33.88 19.68 -9.22
N SER A 451 34.58 18.63 -9.63
CA SER A 451 34.53 18.05 -10.97
C SER A 451 34.24 16.56 -10.89
N GLY A 452 33.63 16.03 -11.93
CA GLY A 452 33.37 14.59 -12.07
C GLY A 452 33.61 14.13 -13.52
N LYS A 453 33.76 12.83 -13.71
CA LYS A 453 33.83 12.23 -15.04
C LYS A 453 32.44 11.78 -15.50
N LYS A 454 32.16 11.99 -16.77
CA LYS A 454 30.88 11.59 -17.40
C LYS A 454 30.82 10.09 -17.69
N TYR A 455 29.61 9.62 -17.97
CA TYR A 455 29.38 8.35 -18.65
C TYR A 455 29.04 8.60 -20.12
N ASN A 456 29.57 7.76 -21.02
CA ASN A 456 29.08 7.71 -22.40
C ASN A 456 27.75 6.95 -22.37
N HIS A 457 26.70 7.60 -22.83
CA HIS A 457 25.36 7.04 -22.91
C HIS A 457 25.03 6.67 -24.36
N THR A 458 24.63 5.43 -24.57
CA THR A 458 24.18 4.92 -25.88
C THR A 458 22.81 4.29 -25.74
N GLN A 459 22.01 4.40 -26.79
CA GLN A 459 20.65 3.86 -26.87
C GLN A 459 20.58 2.86 -28.03
N THR A 460 19.87 1.76 -27.79
CA THR A 460 19.56 0.75 -28.81
C THR A 460 18.08 0.49 -28.81
N VAL A 461 17.43 0.65 -29.97
CA VAL A 461 15.99 0.40 -30.14
C VAL A 461 15.77 -1.04 -30.56
N TYR A 462 15.00 -1.76 -29.77
CA TYR A 462 14.48 -3.10 -30.06
C TYR A 462 13.05 -3.00 -30.53
N ARG A 463 12.67 -3.78 -31.55
CA ARG A 463 11.32 -3.73 -32.11
C ARG A 463 10.78 -5.12 -32.36
N ARG A 464 9.52 -5.34 -31.96
CA ARG A 464 8.76 -6.55 -32.31
C ARG A 464 7.47 -6.14 -33.06
N ASN A 465 7.37 -6.59 -34.31
CA ASN A 465 6.20 -6.30 -35.16
C ASN A 465 5.08 -7.29 -34.90
N ASN A 466 3.84 -6.82 -34.99
CA ASN A 466 2.66 -7.67 -35.03
C ASN A 466 2.52 -8.30 -36.44
N PRO A 467 2.64 -9.63 -36.58
CA PRO A 467 2.64 -10.28 -37.87
C PRO A 467 1.29 -10.24 -38.59
N ILE A 468 0.22 -9.90 -37.89
CA ILE A 468 -1.16 -9.94 -38.42
C ILE A 468 -1.51 -8.63 -39.16
N VAL A 469 -0.79 -7.55 -38.89
CA VAL A 469 -1.19 -6.24 -39.37
C VAL A 469 -0.25 -5.75 -40.46
N ALA A 470 -0.77 -5.73 -41.67
CA ALA A 470 -0.08 -5.21 -42.86
C ALA A 470 -0.92 -4.16 -43.59
N VAL A 471 -1.64 -3.29 -42.87
CA VAL A 471 -2.50 -2.28 -43.48
C VAL A 471 -2.00 -0.89 -43.15
N ASP A 472 -1.80 -0.05 -44.16
CA ASP A 472 -1.16 1.26 -44.09
C ASP A 472 -1.90 2.29 -43.20
N ASP A 473 -3.19 2.05 -42.91
CA ASP A 473 -4.04 2.99 -42.17
C ASP A 473 -4.29 2.59 -40.69
N LEU A 474 -3.61 1.59 -40.18
CA LEU A 474 -3.80 1.15 -38.79
C LEU A 474 -2.87 1.89 -37.80
N PRO A 475 -3.28 2.01 -36.53
CA PRO A 475 -2.49 2.70 -35.51
C PRO A 475 -1.07 2.15 -35.36
N LYS A 476 -0.20 3.05 -35.07
CA LYS A 476 1.25 2.91 -35.15
C LYS A 476 1.85 2.16 -33.97
N ALA A 477 3.17 2.01 -34.03
CA ALA A 477 3.98 1.41 -32.97
C ALA A 477 3.71 2.02 -31.60
N VAL A 478 3.58 1.17 -30.61
CA VAL A 478 3.67 1.57 -29.21
C VAL A 478 5.15 1.66 -28.86
N GLU A 479 5.60 2.83 -28.45
CA GLU A 479 6.96 3.08 -28.02
C GLU A 479 7.01 3.14 -26.49
N ILE A 480 7.86 2.30 -25.91
CA ILE A 480 8.13 2.30 -24.47
C ILE A 480 9.46 3.00 -24.25
N LYS A 481 9.38 4.24 -23.79
CA LYS A 481 10.51 5.14 -23.56
C LYS A 481 10.88 5.20 -22.09
N ASP A 482 12.02 5.83 -21.85
CA ASP A 482 12.54 6.21 -20.52
C ASP A 482 12.82 5.06 -19.54
N ALA A 483 12.95 3.85 -20.07
CA ALA A 483 13.32 2.68 -19.28
C ALA A 483 14.84 2.60 -19.07
N THR A 484 15.41 3.56 -18.35
CA THR A 484 16.86 3.75 -18.19
C THR A 484 17.59 2.63 -17.47
N LEU A 485 16.86 1.73 -16.79
CA LEU A 485 17.37 0.48 -16.23
C LEU A 485 17.31 -0.71 -17.20
N VAL A 486 16.79 -0.54 -18.40
CA VAL A 486 16.76 -1.60 -19.40
C VAL A 486 18.09 -1.64 -20.13
N SER A 487 18.94 -2.59 -19.77
CA SER A 487 20.19 -2.88 -20.46
C SER A 487 19.96 -3.74 -21.71
N ASN A 488 20.97 -3.78 -22.60
CA ASN A 488 20.88 -4.59 -23.82
C ASN A 488 20.67 -6.09 -23.55
N ASP A 489 21.16 -6.60 -22.40
CA ASP A 489 21.11 -8.02 -22.07
C ASP A 489 19.69 -8.50 -21.73
N ILE A 490 18.85 -7.62 -21.17
CA ILE A 490 17.47 -7.92 -20.76
C ILE A 490 16.42 -7.36 -21.73
N ALA A 491 16.81 -6.48 -22.66
CA ALA A 491 15.88 -5.74 -23.52
C ALA A 491 14.95 -6.64 -24.34
N GLN A 492 15.45 -7.77 -24.87
CA GLN A 492 14.61 -8.67 -25.66
C GLN A 492 13.54 -9.35 -24.82
N ASN A 493 13.88 -9.77 -23.60
CA ASN A 493 12.91 -10.41 -22.70
C ASN A 493 11.81 -9.43 -22.28
N ILE A 494 12.18 -8.19 -21.98
CA ILE A 494 11.22 -7.14 -21.60
C ILE A 494 10.35 -6.77 -22.81
N LEU A 495 10.94 -6.67 -24.01
CA LEU A 495 10.19 -6.41 -25.23
C LEU A 495 9.13 -7.49 -25.49
N ASP A 496 9.51 -8.76 -25.32
CA ASP A 496 8.61 -9.89 -25.50
C ASP A 496 7.50 -9.89 -24.45
N HIS A 497 7.83 -9.61 -23.19
CA HIS A 497 6.86 -9.43 -22.11
C HIS A 497 5.88 -8.28 -22.40
N CYS A 498 6.35 -7.10 -22.75
CA CYS A 498 5.50 -5.97 -23.10
C CYS A 498 4.59 -6.29 -24.30
N TYR A 499 5.15 -6.96 -25.32
CA TYR A 499 4.41 -7.33 -26.51
C TYR A 499 3.22 -8.23 -26.19
N ASP A 500 3.39 -9.20 -25.28
CA ASP A 500 2.32 -10.15 -24.92
C ASP A 500 1.11 -9.46 -24.26
N TYR A 501 1.33 -8.34 -23.57
CA TYR A 501 0.26 -7.55 -22.97
C TYR A 501 -0.29 -6.45 -23.89
N VAL A 502 0.59 -5.75 -24.61
CA VAL A 502 0.20 -4.60 -25.46
C VAL A 502 -0.51 -5.06 -26.73
N VAL A 503 -0.03 -6.14 -27.36
CA VAL A 503 -0.61 -6.66 -28.60
C VAL A 503 -1.87 -7.49 -28.36
N LYS A 504 -2.19 -7.80 -27.12
CA LYS A 504 -3.40 -8.50 -26.68
C LYS A 504 -3.83 -9.68 -27.58
N ASN A 505 -4.09 -10.82 -27.01
CA ASN A 505 -4.62 -11.98 -27.73
C ASN A 505 -3.85 -12.42 -28.99
N GLU A 506 -2.51 -12.28 -28.99
CA GLU A 506 -1.67 -12.74 -30.09
C GLU A 506 -1.95 -14.20 -30.46
N LYS A 507 -2.17 -15.07 -29.46
CA LYS A 507 -2.48 -16.50 -29.69
C LYS A 507 -3.77 -16.68 -30.52
N LEU A 508 -4.78 -15.85 -30.26
CA LEU A 508 -6.02 -15.87 -31.00
C LEU A 508 -5.82 -15.31 -32.41
N LYS A 509 -5.05 -14.23 -32.53
CA LYS A 509 -4.68 -13.63 -33.83
C LYS A 509 -3.91 -14.62 -34.71
N THR A 510 -2.93 -15.30 -34.13
CA THR A 510 -2.17 -16.35 -34.82
C THR A 510 -3.08 -17.49 -35.28
N LYS A 511 -4.01 -17.94 -34.44
CA LYS A 511 -4.97 -18.97 -34.79
C LYS A 511 -5.92 -18.55 -35.92
N ILE A 512 -6.36 -17.29 -35.91
CA ILE A 512 -7.19 -16.74 -37.02
C ILE A 512 -6.35 -16.68 -38.29
N VAL A 513 -5.11 -16.25 -38.25
CA VAL A 513 -4.21 -16.20 -39.42
C VAL A 513 -3.94 -17.59 -39.96
N GLU A 514 -3.67 -18.57 -39.11
CA GLU A 514 -3.51 -19.97 -39.53
C GLU A 514 -4.78 -20.51 -40.23
N GLY A 515 -5.97 -20.21 -39.69
CA GLY A 515 -7.25 -20.59 -40.33
C GLY A 515 -7.52 -19.85 -41.63
N LEU A 516 -6.91 -18.70 -41.86
CA LEU A 516 -7.07 -17.85 -43.04
C LEU A 516 -5.98 -18.05 -44.09
N THR A 517 -4.97 -18.85 -43.86
CA THR A 517 -3.90 -19.15 -44.83
C THR A 517 -4.41 -19.84 -46.10
N GLU A 518 -5.61 -20.42 -46.08
CA GLU A 518 -6.28 -20.99 -47.25
C GLU A 518 -7.04 -19.94 -48.07
N ILE A 519 -7.17 -18.68 -47.62
CA ILE A 519 -7.91 -17.62 -48.29
C ILE A 519 -6.92 -16.69 -48.99
N VAL A 520 -6.96 -16.70 -50.31
CA VAL A 520 -5.98 -16.05 -51.20
C VAL A 520 -6.08 -14.52 -51.24
N HIS A 521 -7.06 -13.87 -50.64
CA HIS A 521 -7.28 -12.43 -50.80
C HIS A 521 -7.04 -11.63 -49.50
N PRO A 522 -6.09 -10.68 -49.48
CA PRO A 522 -5.77 -9.89 -48.29
C PRO A 522 -6.94 -9.14 -47.65
N ALA A 523 -7.87 -8.63 -48.47
CA ALA A 523 -9.05 -7.92 -47.98
C ALA A 523 -10.07 -8.85 -47.28
N ALA A 524 -10.15 -10.12 -47.69
CA ALA A 524 -10.97 -11.11 -47.00
C ALA A 524 -10.38 -11.52 -45.67
N ILE A 525 -9.05 -11.64 -45.61
CA ILE A 525 -8.30 -11.90 -44.37
C ILE A 525 -8.53 -10.76 -43.38
N TYR A 526 -8.40 -9.52 -43.83
CA TYR A 526 -8.62 -8.34 -43.04
C TYR A 526 -10.06 -8.25 -42.48
N GLY A 527 -11.06 -8.46 -43.34
CA GLY A 527 -12.46 -8.42 -42.89
C GLY A 527 -12.82 -9.49 -41.86
N VAL A 528 -12.29 -10.70 -42.04
CA VAL A 528 -12.52 -11.80 -41.11
C VAL A 528 -11.70 -11.61 -39.84
N ALA A 529 -10.47 -11.14 -39.93
CA ALA A 529 -9.64 -10.81 -38.77
C ALA A 529 -10.28 -9.70 -37.92
N LEU A 530 -10.78 -8.63 -38.55
CA LEU A 530 -11.54 -7.59 -37.85
C LEU A 530 -12.79 -8.15 -37.19
N PHE A 531 -13.56 -8.96 -37.86
CA PHE A 531 -14.77 -9.57 -37.31
C PHE A 531 -14.42 -10.53 -36.15
N GLY A 532 -13.37 -11.30 -36.27
CA GLY A 532 -12.87 -12.16 -35.19
C GLY A 532 -12.27 -11.36 -34.00
N MET A 533 -11.54 -10.31 -34.31
CA MET A 533 -10.98 -9.42 -33.29
C MET A 533 -12.05 -8.68 -32.49
N THR A 534 -13.15 -8.30 -33.11
CA THR A 534 -14.26 -7.64 -32.42
C THR A 534 -14.96 -8.51 -31.38
N ILE A 535 -14.75 -9.81 -31.39
CA ILE A 535 -15.34 -10.74 -30.41
C ILE A 535 -14.40 -10.95 -29.22
N TYR A 536 -13.06 -10.90 -29.41
CA TYR A 536 -12.09 -11.37 -28.44
C TYR A 536 -10.93 -10.41 -28.17
N ASP A 537 -10.74 -9.39 -29.00
CA ASP A 537 -9.61 -8.47 -28.87
C ASP A 537 -10.12 -7.09 -28.47
N GLY A 538 -10.14 -6.84 -27.20
CA GLY A 538 -10.63 -5.58 -26.68
C GLY A 538 -10.73 -5.57 -25.16
N ASP A 539 -11.13 -4.44 -24.65
CA ASP A 539 -11.46 -4.28 -23.25
C ASP A 539 -12.95 -4.57 -23.08
N ALA A 540 -13.31 -5.38 -22.11
CA ALA A 540 -14.69 -5.62 -21.74
C ALA A 540 -14.95 -5.01 -20.36
N SER A 541 -15.98 -4.21 -20.24
CA SER A 541 -16.43 -3.72 -18.95
C SER A 541 -17.72 -4.42 -18.54
N PHE A 542 -17.83 -4.77 -17.28
CA PHE A 542 -19.06 -5.35 -16.73
C PHE A 542 -19.31 -4.88 -15.30
N GLU A 543 -20.57 -4.84 -14.94
CA GLU A 543 -21.01 -4.55 -13.57
C GLU A 543 -21.61 -5.81 -12.96
N TYR A 544 -21.27 -6.07 -11.70
CA TYR A 544 -21.75 -7.24 -10.99
C TYR A 544 -21.82 -7.01 -9.48
N ILE A 545 -22.48 -7.92 -8.77
CA ILE A 545 -22.55 -7.92 -7.31
C ILE A 545 -21.50 -8.91 -6.77
N PRO A 546 -20.40 -8.44 -6.19
CA PRO A 546 -19.36 -9.32 -5.65
C PRO A 546 -19.76 -9.93 -4.30
N ASP A 547 -19.29 -11.15 -4.03
CA ASP A 547 -19.33 -11.75 -2.69
C ASP A 547 -18.13 -11.28 -1.85
N ALA A 548 -16.99 -11.15 -2.50
CA ALA A 548 -15.73 -10.67 -1.93
C ALA A 548 -15.02 -9.78 -2.97
N PRO A 549 -14.10 -8.91 -2.55
CA PRO A 549 -13.24 -8.16 -3.46
C PRO A 549 -12.44 -9.09 -4.35
N ILE A 550 -12.27 -8.72 -5.61
CA ILE A 550 -11.38 -9.39 -6.56
C ILE A 550 -10.15 -8.50 -6.71
N ASN A 551 -8.97 -9.10 -6.81
CA ASN A 551 -7.77 -8.29 -7.03
C ASN A 551 -7.71 -7.84 -8.49
N VAL A 552 -7.31 -6.61 -8.73
CA VAL A 552 -6.82 -6.23 -10.05
C VAL A 552 -5.59 -7.08 -10.38
N GLY A 553 -5.40 -7.42 -11.64
CA GLY A 553 -4.38 -8.38 -12.05
C GLY A 553 -4.86 -9.83 -12.09
N ASP A 554 -5.95 -10.17 -11.42
CA ASP A 554 -6.53 -11.51 -11.49
C ASP A 554 -7.09 -11.80 -12.88
N ARG A 555 -6.93 -13.06 -13.30
CA ARG A 555 -7.58 -13.57 -14.49
C ARG A 555 -8.89 -14.23 -14.11
N ILE A 556 -9.99 -13.80 -14.73
CA ILE A 556 -11.34 -14.28 -14.42
C ILE A 556 -12.05 -14.78 -15.67
N THR A 557 -13.04 -15.65 -15.47
CA THR A 557 -14.01 -16.01 -16.50
C THR A 557 -15.36 -15.38 -16.15
N VAL A 558 -15.99 -14.73 -17.12
CA VAL A 558 -17.32 -14.12 -16.95
C VAL A 558 -18.31 -14.88 -17.81
N ASN A 559 -19.29 -15.50 -17.17
CA ASN A 559 -20.37 -16.19 -17.85
C ASN A 559 -21.45 -15.17 -18.25
N ARG A 560 -21.87 -15.18 -19.52
CA ARG A 560 -22.88 -14.27 -20.03
C ARG A 560 -24.07 -15.04 -20.57
N GLU A 561 -25.23 -14.41 -20.53
CA GLU A 561 -26.44 -15.00 -21.08
C GLU A 561 -26.43 -15.00 -22.61
N TYR A 562 -25.82 -13.97 -23.20
CA TYR A 562 -25.69 -13.78 -24.65
C TYR A 562 -24.22 -13.51 -24.98
N LEU A 563 -23.80 -13.77 -26.21
CA LEU A 563 -22.45 -13.52 -26.73
C LEU A 563 -21.34 -14.47 -26.26
N GLY A 564 -21.68 -15.54 -25.49
CA GLY A 564 -20.71 -16.52 -24.99
C GLY A 564 -19.90 -16.01 -23.78
N ASP A 565 -19.22 -16.92 -23.10
CA ASP A 565 -18.35 -16.61 -21.98
C ASP A 565 -17.02 -16.06 -22.48
N TYR A 566 -16.38 -15.21 -21.66
CA TYR A 566 -15.03 -14.75 -21.94
C TYR A 566 -14.13 -14.89 -20.70
N THR A 567 -12.84 -15.01 -20.95
CA THR A 567 -11.82 -15.06 -19.92
C THR A 567 -10.82 -13.95 -20.19
N GLY A 568 -10.53 -13.15 -19.18
CA GLY A 568 -9.61 -12.03 -19.32
C GLY A 568 -9.01 -11.62 -17.98
N ARG A 569 -8.16 -10.60 -18.00
CA ARG A 569 -7.46 -10.05 -16.83
C ARG A 569 -8.06 -8.72 -16.43
N ILE A 570 -8.38 -8.56 -15.15
CA ILE A 570 -8.86 -7.30 -14.60
C ILE A 570 -7.70 -6.31 -14.54
N ILE A 571 -7.87 -5.14 -15.13
CA ILE A 571 -6.90 -4.05 -15.07
C ILE A 571 -7.41 -2.83 -14.29
N GLU A 572 -8.72 -2.68 -14.16
CA GLU A 572 -9.35 -1.65 -13.34
C GLU A 572 -10.58 -2.23 -12.64
N SER A 573 -10.72 -1.88 -11.37
CA SER A 573 -11.85 -2.23 -10.53
C SER A 573 -12.42 -0.97 -9.87
N VAL A 574 -13.73 -0.79 -9.97
CA VAL A 574 -14.44 0.33 -9.36
C VAL A 574 -15.55 -0.20 -8.48
N TYR A 575 -15.38 -0.07 -7.16
CA TYR A 575 -16.39 -0.43 -6.17
C TYR A 575 -17.23 0.79 -5.79
N ASN A 576 -18.54 0.71 -6.05
CA ASN A 576 -19.52 1.66 -5.51
C ASN A 576 -20.04 1.11 -4.19
N LEU A 577 -19.81 1.82 -3.11
CA LEU A 577 -20.02 1.36 -1.74
C LEU A 577 -21.28 1.99 -1.08
N ASN A 578 -22.29 2.32 -1.87
CA ASN A 578 -23.51 3.01 -1.42
C ASN A 578 -24.61 2.02 -1.01
N GLY A 579 -24.51 1.51 0.21
CA GLY A 579 -25.52 0.60 0.76
C GLY A 579 -25.36 -0.85 0.32
N ASN A 580 -25.46 -1.14 -0.98
CA ASN A 580 -25.05 -2.40 -1.57
C ASN A 580 -23.74 -2.16 -2.35
N ILE A 581 -22.86 -3.14 -2.38
CA ILE A 581 -21.68 -3.06 -3.20
C ILE A 581 -22.02 -3.40 -4.65
N LEU A 582 -21.62 -2.54 -5.55
CA LEU A 582 -21.65 -2.76 -6.99
C LEU A 582 -20.22 -2.59 -7.49
N ALA A 583 -19.66 -3.62 -8.10
CA ALA A 583 -18.36 -3.57 -8.73
C ALA A 583 -18.49 -3.40 -10.23
N LYS A 584 -17.65 -2.56 -10.80
CA LYS A 584 -17.44 -2.43 -12.25
C LYS A 584 -15.99 -2.77 -12.54
N GLU A 585 -15.79 -3.76 -13.39
CA GLU A 585 -14.45 -4.23 -13.77
C GLU A 585 -14.17 -3.88 -15.25
N LEU A 586 -12.96 -3.47 -15.53
CA LEU A 586 -12.40 -3.39 -16.87
C LEU A 586 -11.44 -4.55 -17.07
N VAL A 587 -11.71 -5.36 -18.09
CA VAL A 587 -11.01 -6.62 -18.33
C VAL A 587 -10.38 -6.59 -19.71
N ILE A 588 -9.09 -6.89 -19.79
CA ILE A 588 -8.42 -7.19 -21.05
C ILE A 588 -8.73 -8.65 -21.41
N VAL A 589 -9.41 -8.83 -22.53
CA VAL A 589 -9.87 -10.14 -23.02
C VAL A 589 -8.95 -10.66 -24.11
#